data_4803e8fd6dbe0b077f690cf51b0b9ed1
#
_entry.id   4803e8fd6dbe0b077f690cf51b0b9ed1
#
_cell.length_a   1.000
_cell.length_b   1.000
_cell.length_c   1.000
_cell.angle_alpha   90.00
_cell.angle_beta   90.00
_cell.angle_gamma   90.00
#
_symmetry.space_group_name_H-M   'P 1'
#
loop_
_entity.id
_entity.type
_entity.pdbx_description
1 polymer ?
#
loop_
_entity_poly.entity_id
_entity_poly.type
_entity_poly.pdbx_seq_one_letter_code
_entity_poly.pdbx_strand_id
1 'polypeptide(L)'
;MSMTVTNINLHGVTIDCANAETLTLAVTAAETLKEGTILAEVTTTGAGGFYTRGDATGLEIARYVLLSDTVVTAADVTAGTKNVRVMQGGKVRQDKLIIKAGDTVDYREVSGLKDNSILALNTTDYSVLDNQ
;
A
#
# COMPACT_ATOMS: atom_id res chain seq x y z
N MET A 1 -26.33 -5.01 17.07
CA MET A 1 -25.61 -4.64 17.08
C MET A 1 -24.99 -4.05 16.41
N SER A 2 -24.67 -3.65 16.38
CA SER A 2 -24.09 -2.99 15.86
C SER A 2 -23.06 -2.95 15.45
N MET A 3 -22.52 -2.75 14.99
CA MET A 3 -21.65 -2.62 14.71
C MET A 3 -20.89 -1.93 14.30
N THR A 4 -20.37 -2.09 14.06
CA THR A 4 -19.41 -1.57 14.03
C THR A 4 -18.87 -0.94 12.90
N VAL A 5 -19.52 -0.21 12.21
CA VAL A 5 -19.09 0.63 11.15
C VAL A 5 -18.24 1.78 11.58
N THR A 6 -18.12 1.95 12.83
CA THR A 6 -17.29 3.01 13.39
C THR A 6 -15.82 2.89 13.03
N ASN A 7 -15.41 1.73 12.50
CA ASN A 7 -14.00 1.51 12.14
C ASN A 7 -13.67 1.91 10.72
N ILE A 8 -14.64 2.38 9.94
CA ILE A 8 -14.40 2.81 8.57
C ILE A 8 -13.76 4.18 8.57
N ASN A 9 -12.58 4.28 7.99
CA ASN A 9 -11.87 5.55 7.85
C ASN A 9 -12.17 6.16 6.50
N LEU A 10 -13.02 7.19 6.48
CA LEU A 10 -13.43 7.84 5.24
C LEU A 10 -12.34 8.73 4.64
N HIS A 11 -11.33 9.09 5.40
CA HIS A 11 -10.27 10.00 4.96
C HIS A 11 -8.96 9.31 4.63
N GLY A 12 -8.78 8.08 5.08
CA GLY A 12 -7.57 7.32 4.83
C GLY A 12 -7.73 6.32 3.70
N VAL A 13 -6.66 5.58 3.42
CA VAL A 13 -6.64 4.56 2.39
C VAL A 13 -7.35 3.28 2.84
N THR A 14 -7.30 2.97 4.13
CA THR A 14 -7.78 1.70 4.66
C THR A 14 -9.29 1.71 4.90
N ILE A 15 -9.99 0.75 4.30
CA ILE A 15 -11.38 0.46 4.64
C ILE A 15 -11.41 -0.63 5.70
N ASP A 16 -10.65 -1.70 5.47
CA ASP A 16 -10.57 -2.82 6.39
C ASP A 16 -9.19 -3.47 6.26
N CYS A 17 -8.47 -3.59 7.35
CA CYS A 17 -7.16 -4.24 7.36
C CYS A 17 -7.29 -5.61 8.03
N ALA A 18 -7.31 -6.66 7.22
CA ALA A 18 -7.37 -8.03 7.74
C ALA A 18 -6.02 -8.50 8.26
N ASN A 19 -4.94 -8.12 7.56
CA ASN A 19 -3.57 -8.49 7.91
C ASN A 19 -2.63 -7.32 7.71
N ALA A 20 -1.78 -7.09 8.71
CA ALA A 20 -0.72 -6.10 8.62
C ALA A 20 0.60 -6.77 8.99
N GLU A 21 1.69 -6.31 8.39
CA GLU A 21 3.02 -6.80 8.73
C GLU A 21 4.04 -5.68 8.64
N THR A 22 5.24 -5.95 9.12
CA THR A 22 6.37 -5.04 8.99
C THR A 22 7.18 -5.46 7.78
N LEU A 23 7.39 -4.53 6.85
CA LEU A 23 8.20 -4.74 5.66
C LEU A 23 9.49 -3.96 5.81
N THR A 24 10.62 -4.59 5.54
CA THR A 24 11.91 -3.90 5.48
C THR A 24 12.06 -3.31 4.08
N LEU A 25 11.92 -2.00 3.99
CA LEU A 25 11.90 -1.26 2.73
C LEU A 25 13.27 -0.67 2.44
N ALA A 26 13.78 -0.90 1.24
CA ALA A 26 15.03 -0.26 0.78
C ALA A 26 14.74 1.22 0.54
N VAL A 27 15.55 2.09 1.12
CA VAL A 27 15.36 3.53 1.02
C VAL A 27 16.66 4.21 0.56
N THR A 28 16.52 5.22 -0.30
CA THR A 28 17.67 5.93 -0.88
C THR A 28 17.57 7.44 -0.70
N ALA A 29 16.46 7.95 -0.21
CA ALA A 29 16.26 9.38 -0.03
C ALA A 29 15.45 9.66 1.23
N ALA A 30 15.83 10.73 1.95
CA ALA A 30 15.07 11.19 3.10
C ALA A 30 13.80 11.89 2.59
N GLU A 31 12.64 11.39 2.99
CA GLU A 31 11.34 11.90 2.53
C GLU A 31 10.23 11.38 3.44
N THR A 32 9.04 11.91 3.28
CA THR A 32 7.86 11.37 3.94
C THR A 32 7.10 10.53 2.94
N LEU A 33 6.94 9.24 3.26
CA LEU A 33 6.15 8.32 2.45
C LEU A 33 4.71 8.42 2.90
N LYS A 34 3.80 8.59 1.95
CA LYS A 34 2.37 8.76 2.27
C LYS A 34 1.67 7.41 2.39
N GLU A 35 0.69 7.34 3.30
CA GLU A 35 -0.16 6.15 3.36
C GLU A 35 -0.83 5.93 2.00
N GLY A 36 -1.01 4.67 1.65
CA GLY A 36 -1.55 4.31 0.34
C GLY A 36 -0.50 4.05 -0.72
N THR A 37 0.77 4.29 -0.43
CA THR A 37 1.86 3.98 -1.36
C THR A 37 1.93 2.47 -1.58
N ILE A 38 1.91 2.06 -2.85
CA ILE A 38 1.98 0.64 -3.21
C ILE A 38 3.43 0.18 -3.15
N LEU A 39 3.64 -0.90 -2.43
CA LEU A 39 4.96 -1.49 -2.23
C LEU A 39 5.00 -2.91 -2.79
N ALA A 40 6.20 -3.39 -3.00
CA ALA A 40 6.46 -4.71 -3.56
C ALA A 40 7.71 -5.29 -2.91
N GLU A 41 8.12 -6.45 -3.38
CA GLU A 41 9.38 -7.03 -2.90
C GLU A 41 10.13 -7.69 -4.05
N VAL A 42 11.45 -7.70 -3.94
CA VAL A 42 12.30 -8.37 -4.91
C VAL A 42 12.13 -9.88 -4.72
N THR A 43 11.72 -10.56 -5.77
CA THR A 43 11.35 -11.98 -5.71
C THR A 43 12.47 -12.87 -5.19
N THR A 44 13.71 -12.59 -5.57
CA THR A 44 14.85 -13.46 -5.21
C THR A 44 15.38 -13.22 -3.82
N THR A 45 15.16 -12.04 -3.24
CA THR A 45 15.75 -11.68 -1.93
C THR A 45 14.69 -11.40 -0.86
N GLY A 46 13.45 -11.13 -1.25
CA GLY A 46 12.42 -10.70 -0.31
C GLY A 46 12.57 -9.26 0.17
N ALA A 47 13.52 -8.51 -0.37
CA ALA A 47 13.73 -7.13 0.04
C ALA A 47 12.57 -6.25 -0.43
N GLY A 48 12.01 -5.43 0.48
CA GLY A 48 10.94 -4.52 0.15
C GLY A 48 11.41 -3.39 -0.75
N GLY A 49 10.54 -2.95 -1.64
CA GLY A 49 10.81 -1.84 -2.54
C GLY A 49 9.53 -1.17 -3.00
N PHE A 50 9.68 -0.07 -3.72
CA PHE A 50 8.52 0.62 -4.28
C PHE A 50 8.03 -0.12 -5.52
N TYR A 51 6.71 -0.29 -5.61
CA TYR A 51 6.10 -0.85 -6.81
C TYR A 51 6.52 -0.01 -8.04
N THR A 52 7.00 -0.68 -9.08
CA THR A 52 7.49 -0.02 -10.29
C THR A 52 6.99 -0.78 -11.52
N ARG A 53 6.17 -0.15 -12.34
CA ARG A 53 5.70 -0.76 -13.59
C ARG A 53 6.88 -1.07 -14.50
N GLY A 54 6.82 -2.24 -15.11
CA GLY A 54 7.84 -2.64 -16.09
C GLY A 54 9.14 -3.15 -15.48
N ASP A 55 9.25 -3.23 -14.18
CA ASP A 55 10.40 -3.86 -13.54
C ASP A 55 10.35 -5.37 -13.79
N ALA A 56 11.46 -6.05 -13.59
CA ALA A 56 11.57 -7.49 -13.83
C ALA A 56 12.09 -8.24 -12.59
N THR A 57 12.21 -7.58 -11.44
CA THR A 57 12.81 -8.17 -10.24
C THR A 57 11.78 -8.63 -9.21
N GLY A 58 10.51 -8.36 -9.45
CA GLY A 58 9.42 -8.59 -8.51
C GLY A 58 8.75 -7.28 -8.10
N LEU A 59 9.41 -6.15 -8.29
CA LEU A 59 8.85 -4.84 -7.97
C LEU A 59 7.72 -4.42 -8.90
N GLU A 60 7.53 -5.13 -9.99
CA GLU A 60 6.40 -4.92 -10.91
C GLU A 60 5.10 -5.54 -10.39
N ILE A 61 5.14 -6.27 -9.28
CA ILE A 61 3.97 -6.92 -8.69
C ILE A 61 3.51 -6.12 -7.48
N ALA A 62 2.33 -5.50 -7.56
CA ALA A 62 1.76 -4.77 -6.44
C ALA A 62 1.35 -5.75 -5.35
N ARG A 63 2.01 -5.69 -4.18
CA ARG A 63 1.79 -6.65 -3.10
C ARG A 63 1.31 -6.05 -1.80
N TYR A 64 1.73 -4.84 -1.48
CA TYR A 64 1.51 -4.24 -0.18
C TYR A 64 1.04 -2.81 -0.32
N VAL A 65 0.35 -2.31 0.69
CA VAL A 65 -0.07 -0.91 0.77
C VAL A 65 0.40 -0.34 2.10
N LEU A 66 1.08 0.79 2.04
CA LEU A 66 1.58 1.47 3.25
C LEU A 66 0.41 1.96 4.08
N LEU A 67 0.41 1.60 5.37
CA LEU A 67 -0.74 1.84 6.26
C LEU A 67 -0.76 3.23 6.88
N SER A 68 0.38 3.91 6.94
CA SER A 68 0.46 5.23 7.57
C SER A 68 1.61 6.04 6.99
N ASP A 69 1.52 7.36 7.07
CA ASP A 69 2.63 8.23 6.67
C ASP A 69 3.87 7.85 7.46
N THR A 70 4.99 7.71 6.78
CA THR A 70 6.24 7.26 7.36
C THR A 70 7.36 8.20 6.96
N VAL A 71 8.08 8.74 7.95
CA VAL A 71 9.21 9.63 7.68
C VAL A 71 10.48 8.79 7.53
N VAL A 72 11.15 8.94 6.39
CA VAL A 72 12.47 8.34 6.14
C VAL A 72 13.50 9.41 6.47
N THR A 73 14.32 9.17 7.47
CA THR A 73 15.33 10.13 7.92
C THR A 73 16.66 9.92 7.20
N ALA A 74 17.58 10.87 7.35
CA ALA A 74 18.93 10.72 6.80
C ALA A 74 19.64 9.50 7.42
N ALA A 75 19.37 9.20 8.68
CA ALA A 75 19.92 8.00 9.34
C ALA A 75 19.40 6.72 8.70
N ASP A 76 18.11 6.69 8.33
CA ASP A 76 17.52 5.54 7.63
C ASP A 76 18.19 5.33 6.27
N VAL A 77 18.46 6.42 5.54
CA VAL A 77 19.14 6.36 4.25
C VAL A 77 20.56 5.81 4.42
N THR A 78 21.26 6.24 5.46
CA THR A 78 22.60 5.72 5.76
C THR A 78 22.56 4.22 6.07
N ALA A 79 21.52 3.76 6.78
CA ALA A 79 21.33 2.34 7.06
C ALA A 79 20.88 1.57 5.81
N GLY A 80 20.30 2.25 4.84
CA GLY A 80 19.84 1.67 3.58
C GLY A 80 18.45 1.07 3.61
N THR A 81 17.85 0.94 4.79
CA THR A 81 16.52 0.35 4.95
C THR A 81 15.72 1.05 6.04
N LYS A 82 14.40 0.91 5.95
CA LYS A 82 13.46 1.41 6.96
C LYS A 82 12.36 0.35 7.12
N ASN A 83 12.07 -0.02 8.34
CA ASN A 83 10.93 -0.90 8.60
C ASN A 83 9.65 -0.08 8.56
N VAL A 84 8.71 -0.52 7.74
CA VAL A 84 7.44 0.18 7.56
C VAL A 84 6.28 -0.79 7.80
N ARG A 85 5.15 -0.23 8.22
CA ARG A 85 3.95 -1.02 8.47
C ARG A 85 3.11 -1.06 7.21
N VAL A 86 2.79 -2.26 6.73
CA VAL A 86 2.06 -2.43 5.47
C VAL A 86 0.87 -3.34 5.65
N MET A 87 -0.13 -3.15 4.78
CA MET A 87 -1.26 -4.08 4.67
C MET A 87 -0.83 -5.24 3.79
N GLN A 88 -1.06 -6.45 4.27
CA GLN A 88 -0.83 -7.68 3.53
C GLN A 88 -2.14 -8.29 3.05
N GLY A 89 -3.25 -7.92 3.63
CA GLY A 89 -4.57 -8.36 3.23
C GLY A 89 -5.64 -7.45 3.77
N GLY A 90 -6.70 -7.24 3.01
CA GLY A 90 -7.80 -6.39 3.42
C GLY A 90 -8.41 -5.62 2.28
N LYS A 91 -8.99 -4.47 2.57
CA LYS A 91 -9.67 -3.61 1.62
C LYS A 91 -9.17 -2.19 1.71
N VAL A 92 -8.96 -1.56 0.56
CA VAL A 92 -8.46 -0.20 0.49
C VAL A 92 -9.28 0.63 -0.50
N ARG A 93 -9.17 1.95 -0.39
CA ARG A 93 -9.79 2.87 -1.35
C ARG A 93 -8.83 3.07 -2.51
N GLN A 94 -9.31 2.75 -3.71
CA GLN A 94 -8.49 2.88 -4.92
C GLN A 94 -8.03 4.32 -5.16
N ASP A 95 -8.88 5.30 -4.88
CA ASP A 95 -8.57 6.71 -5.11
C ASP A 95 -7.48 7.26 -4.18
N LYS A 96 -7.11 6.52 -3.16
CA LYS A 96 -6.06 6.91 -2.22
C LYS A 96 -4.75 6.17 -2.44
N LEU A 97 -4.69 5.27 -3.40
CA LEU A 97 -3.47 4.53 -3.71
C LEU A 97 -2.49 5.41 -4.48
N ILE A 98 -1.21 5.24 -4.19
CA ILE A 98 -0.14 6.06 -4.77
C ILE A 98 0.92 5.14 -5.34
N ILE A 99 1.34 5.42 -6.58
CA ILE A 99 2.53 4.81 -7.18
C ILE A 99 3.66 5.82 -7.02
N LYS A 100 4.72 5.42 -6.32
CA LYS A 100 5.85 6.31 -6.00
C LYS A 100 6.44 6.97 -7.23
N ALA A 101 6.47 6.26 -8.36
CA ALA A 101 7.01 6.78 -9.60
C ALA A 101 6.12 7.84 -10.27
N GLY A 102 4.90 8.04 -9.77
CA GLY A 102 4.01 9.09 -10.27
C GLY A 102 2.95 8.63 -11.25
N ASP A 103 2.93 7.35 -11.60
CA ASP A 103 1.89 6.81 -12.50
C ASP A 103 0.53 6.85 -11.83
N THR A 104 -0.52 6.95 -12.64
CA THR A 104 -1.90 6.86 -12.15
C THR A 104 -2.27 5.39 -11.96
N VAL A 105 -2.83 5.07 -10.80
CA VAL A 105 -3.29 3.71 -10.49
C VAL A 105 -4.41 3.32 -11.44
N ASP A 106 -4.30 2.14 -12.04
CA ASP A 106 -5.33 1.60 -12.93
C ASP A 106 -5.53 0.09 -12.67
N TYR A 107 -6.12 -0.62 -13.63
CA TYR A 107 -6.45 -2.04 -13.46
C TYR A 107 -5.23 -2.90 -13.14
N ARG A 108 -4.04 -2.50 -13.55
CA ARG A 108 -2.81 -3.29 -13.33
C ARG A 108 -2.52 -3.43 -11.85
N GLU A 109 -2.59 -2.32 -11.13
CA GLU A 109 -2.35 -2.30 -9.69
C GLU A 109 -3.49 -2.95 -8.93
N VAL A 110 -4.72 -2.67 -9.34
CA VAL A 110 -5.91 -3.26 -8.72
C VAL A 110 -5.88 -4.78 -8.83
N SER A 111 -5.57 -5.31 -10.02
CA SER A 111 -5.43 -6.76 -10.22
C SER A 111 -4.31 -7.37 -9.42
N GLY A 112 -3.15 -6.71 -9.41
CA GLY A 112 -1.99 -7.19 -8.65
C GLY A 112 -2.28 -7.27 -7.15
N LEU A 113 -2.89 -6.23 -6.60
CA LEU A 113 -3.27 -6.22 -5.20
C LEU A 113 -4.32 -7.30 -4.90
N LYS A 114 -5.29 -7.47 -5.78
CA LYS A 114 -6.33 -8.50 -5.61
C LYS A 114 -5.70 -9.90 -5.57
N ASP A 115 -4.72 -10.15 -6.41
CA ASP A 115 -4.01 -11.44 -6.42
C ASP A 115 -3.25 -11.66 -5.13
N ASN A 116 -2.96 -10.61 -4.39
CA ASN A 116 -2.25 -10.64 -3.12
C ASN A 116 -3.16 -10.32 -1.93
N SER A 117 -4.46 -10.58 -2.07
CA SER A 117 -5.45 -10.50 -0.99
C SER A 117 -5.82 -9.09 -0.56
N ILE A 118 -5.50 -8.08 -1.37
CA ILE A 118 -5.91 -6.70 -1.09
C ILE A 118 -6.92 -6.26 -2.15
N LEU A 119 -8.14 -5.97 -1.73
CA LEU A 119 -9.20 -5.54 -2.63
C LEU A 119 -9.26 -4.01 -2.64
N ALA A 120 -8.99 -3.43 -3.80
CA ALA A 120 -9.09 -1.98 -3.99
C ALA A 120 -10.48 -1.64 -4.51
N LEU A 121 -11.22 -0.82 -3.78
CA LEU A 121 -12.57 -0.41 -4.12
C LEU A 121 -12.56 1.04 -4.59
N ASN A 122 -13.30 1.33 -5.64
CA ASN A 122 -13.42 2.72 -6.07
C ASN A 122 -14.40 3.47 -5.17
N THR A 123 -14.36 4.80 -5.23
CA THR A 123 -15.16 5.65 -4.36
C THR A 123 -16.67 5.42 -4.55
N THR A 124 -17.09 5.16 -5.78
CA THR A 124 -18.50 4.94 -6.08
C THR A 124 -18.99 3.65 -5.41
N ASP A 125 -18.22 2.57 -5.52
CA ASP A 125 -18.58 1.30 -4.89
C ASP A 125 -18.65 1.44 -3.38
N TYR A 126 -17.70 2.17 -2.82
CA TYR A 126 -17.65 2.41 -1.39
C TYR A 126 -18.88 3.21 -0.93
N SER A 127 -19.27 4.23 -1.68
CA SER A 127 -20.43 5.04 -1.36
C SER A 127 -21.72 4.22 -1.39
N VAL A 128 -21.85 3.32 -2.37
CA VAL A 128 -23.02 2.44 -2.43
C VAL A 128 -23.09 1.55 -1.20
N LEU A 129 -21.98 0.98 -0.78
CA LEU A 129 -21.94 0.14 0.41
C LEU A 129 -22.26 0.93 1.68
N ASP A 130 -21.82 2.17 1.74
CA ASP A 130 -22.03 3.02 2.90
C ASP A 130 -23.51 3.40 3.06
N ASN A 131 -24.27 3.42 1.98
CA ASN A 131 -25.68 3.76 1.99
C ASN A 131 -26.61 2.58 2.32
N GLN A 132 -26.04 1.40 2.52
CA GLN A 132 -26.82 0.23 2.89
C GLN A 132 -27.10 0.24 4.39
#